data_1bb62104185a5641efae4cdcffc5ace8
#
_entry.id   1bb62104185a5641efae4cdcffc5ace8
#
_cell.length_a   1.000
_cell.length_b   1.000
_cell.length_c   1.000
_cell.angle_alpha   90.00
_cell.angle_beta   90.00
_cell.angle_gamma   90.00
#
_symmetry.space_group_name_H-M   'P 1'
#
loop_
_entity.id
_entity.type
_entity.pdbx_description
1 polymer ?
#
loop_
_entity_poly.entity_id
_entity_poly.type
_entity_poly.pdbx_seq_one_letter_code
_entity_poly.pdbx_strand_id
1 'polypeptide(L)'
;GSEMCIRDSGEYMYKHVTKKRDDQALFEANLGSIDSWGSLESWQKGNPLGDNSFHGAYIEAGYKIFGDPYQYSNSDALLKGLNGRALEVVARYSYTGLNDLVEGEKYVPGRDQYYPNGVLADYPATSLSIGGGNMHSATLGVNYSFNKFAQVMLSYTYNRLDRDKFQYDKNFHVLQARLMFQF
;
A
#
# COMPACT_ATOMS: atom_id res chain seq x y z
N GLY A 1 -2.32 5.08 40.01
CA GLY A 1 -1.82 5.06 38.64
C GLY A 1 -2.96 4.76 37.72
N SER A 2 -3.19 5.60 36.71
CA SER A 2 -4.17 5.30 35.67
C SER A 2 -3.69 4.09 34.87
N GLU A 3 -4.39 3.00 34.96
CA GLU A 3 -4.13 1.82 34.15
C GLU A 3 -4.47 2.13 32.70
N MET A 4 -3.46 2.09 31.80
CA MET A 4 -3.69 2.29 30.39
C MET A 4 -4.23 1.01 29.75
N CYS A 5 -5.55 0.96 29.54
CA CYS A 5 -6.21 -0.10 28.78
C CYS A 5 -6.32 0.22 27.29
N ILE A 6 -5.95 1.41 26.88
CA ILE A 6 -6.00 1.88 25.50
C ILE A 6 -4.58 2.08 25.01
N ARG A 7 -4.31 1.64 23.80
CA ARG A 7 -3.14 2.02 23.00
C ARG A 7 -3.57 2.58 21.67
N ASP A 8 -2.84 3.53 21.17
CA ASP A 8 -3.02 4.10 19.85
C ASP A 8 -1.68 4.25 19.14
N SER A 9 -1.70 4.20 17.86
CA SER A 9 -0.55 4.47 17.01
C SER A 9 -1.00 4.98 15.66
N GLY A 10 -0.14 5.77 15.03
CA GLY A 10 -0.37 6.26 13.68
C GLY A 10 0.95 6.59 13.02
N GLU A 11 1.00 6.42 11.71
CA GLU A 11 2.18 6.71 10.92
C GLU A 11 1.77 7.23 9.55
N TYR A 12 2.55 8.16 9.04
CA TYR A 12 2.48 8.63 7.67
C TYR A 12 3.78 8.32 6.95
N MET A 13 3.67 7.73 5.77
CA MET A 13 4.79 7.37 4.92
C MET A 13 4.70 8.12 3.60
N TYR A 14 5.81 8.69 3.18
CA TYR A 14 5.96 9.30 1.88
C TYR A 14 7.17 8.68 1.16
N LYS A 15 7.00 8.33 -0.09
CA LYS A 15 8.08 7.79 -0.92
C LYS A 15 8.15 8.54 -2.23
N HIS A 16 9.30 9.15 -2.50
CA HIS A 16 9.64 9.72 -3.78
C HIS A 16 10.59 8.77 -4.52
N VAL A 17 10.28 8.47 -5.77
CA VAL A 17 11.05 7.56 -6.61
C VAL A 17 11.56 8.33 -7.80
N THR A 18 12.87 8.59 -7.82
CA THR A 18 13.56 9.18 -8.96
C THR A 18 13.95 8.08 -9.94
N LYS A 19 13.47 8.19 -11.15
CA LYS A 19 13.80 7.27 -12.23
C LYS A 19 15.05 7.73 -12.93
N LYS A 20 15.97 6.79 -13.18
CA LYS A 20 17.17 7.01 -14.01
C LYS A 20 17.13 6.03 -15.17
N ARG A 21 17.46 6.52 -16.35
CA ARG A 21 17.49 5.72 -17.58
C ARG A 21 18.68 6.16 -18.41
N ASP A 22 19.43 5.21 -18.92
CA ASP A 22 20.48 5.49 -19.91
C ASP A 22 19.84 5.59 -21.31
N ASP A 23 19.43 6.80 -21.66
CA ASP A 23 18.74 7.09 -22.90
C ASP A 23 19.63 6.85 -24.12
N GLN A 24 20.93 7.11 -23.99
CA GLN A 24 21.87 6.89 -25.06
C GLN A 24 21.99 5.41 -25.42
N ALA A 25 22.24 4.58 -24.39
CA ALA A 25 22.34 3.13 -24.59
C ALA A 25 21.05 2.51 -25.13
N LEU A 26 19.89 2.97 -24.65
CA LEU A 26 18.60 2.50 -25.14
C LEU A 26 18.32 2.94 -26.58
N PHE A 27 18.65 4.16 -26.93
CA PHE A 27 18.52 4.68 -28.28
C PHE A 27 19.40 3.88 -29.25
N GLU A 28 20.66 3.67 -28.91
CA GLU A 28 21.61 2.90 -29.72
C GLU A 28 21.19 1.44 -29.88
N ALA A 29 20.70 0.80 -28.80
CA ALA A 29 20.23 -0.58 -28.85
C ALA A 29 18.98 -0.78 -29.73
N ASN A 30 18.19 0.30 -29.94
CA ASN A 30 16.96 0.26 -30.69
C ASN A 30 17.04 0.96 -32.07
N LEU A 31 18.23 1.38 -32.51
CA LEU A 31 18.42 2.09 -33.79
C LEU A 31 17.78 1.38 -34.98
N GLY A 32 17.75 0.03 -35.01
CA GLY A 32 17.10 -0.74 -36.08
C GLY A 32 15.57 -0.72 -36.08
N SER A 33 14.94 -0.29 -34.98
CA SER A 33 13.48 -0.20 -34.82
C SER A 33 12.97 1.23 -34.77
N ILE A 34 13.87 2.22 -34.72
CA ILE A 34 13.56 3.62 -34.39
C ILE A 34 13.92 4.56 -35.54
N ASP A 35 13.94 4.07 -36.77
CA ASP A 35 14.13 4.92 -37.95
C ASP A 35 13.16 6.12 -38.02
N SER A 36 12.06 6.06 -37.27
CA SER A 36 11.06 7.12 -37.21
C SER A 36 11.43 8.30 -36.28
N TRP A 37 12.37 8.13 -35.36
CA TRP A 37 12.69 9.18 -34.37
C TRP A 37 13.80 10.14 -34.82
N GLY A 38 14.66 9.73 -35.73
CA GLY A 38 15.67 10.55 -36.38
C GLY A 38 16.83 11.04 -35.46
N SER A 39 16.58 11.27 -34.16
CA SER A 39 17.60 11.73 -33.21
C SER A 39 17.27 11.30 -31.78
N LEU A 40 18.31 11.23 -30.94
CA LEU A 40 18.17 10.99 -29.50
C LEU A 40 17.22 11.99 -28.82
N GLU A 41 17.33 13.27 -29.19
CA GLU A 41 16.48 14.33 -28.63
C GLU A 41 15.00 14.11 -28.96
N SER A 42 14.69 13.74 -30.19
CA SER A 42 13.33 13.42 -30.60
C SER A 42 12.80 12.20 -29.86
N TRP A 43 13.64 11.19 -29.67
CA TRP A 43 13.29 10.00 -28.92
C TRP A 43 13.03 10.30 -27.43
N GLN A 44 13.87 11.10 -26.80
CA GLN A 44 13.69 11.55 -25.40
C GLN A 44 12.40 12.34 -25.22
N LYS A 45 12.09 13.23 -26.16
CA LYS A 45 10.83 14.00 -26.16
C LYS A 45 9.60 13.11 -26.28
N GLY A 46 9.68 12.05 -27.09
CA GLY A 46 8.61 11.08 -27.25
C GLY A 46 8.52 10.05 -26.09
N ASN A 47 9.59 9.91 -25.32
CA ASN A 47 9.69 9.00 -24.18
C ASN A 47 10.11 9.73 -22.91
N PRO A 48 9.32 10.68 -22.41
CA PRO A 48 9.68 11.45 -21.23
C PRO A 48 9.84 10.52 -20.02
N LEU A 49 10.71 10.91 -19.10
CA LEU A 49 10.94 10.22 -17.84
C LEU A 49 10.62 11.19 -16.70
N GLY A 50 9.72 10.81 -15.82
CA GLY A 50 9.33 11.59 -14.66
C GLY A 50 9.52 10.83 -13.36
N ASP A 51 9.70 11.57 -12.28
CA ASP A 51 9.73 11.03 -10.93
C ASP A 51 8.30 10.75 -10.46
N ASN A 52 8.16 9.81 -9.55
CA ASN A 52 6.86 9.47 -8.97
C ASN A 52 6.88 9.55 -7.45
N SER A 53 5.75 9.94 -6.88
CA SER A 53 5.56 10.09 -5.45
C SER A 53 4.38 9.26 -4.97
N PHE A 54 4.58 8.56 -3.87
CA PHE A 54 3.57 7.72 -3.25
C PHE A 54 3.44 8.06 -1.78
N HIS A 55 2.26 7.86 -1.23
CA HIS A 55 2.03 8.11 0.18
C HIS A 55 1.08 7.08 0.80
N GLY A 56 1.24 6.91 2.08
CA GLY A 56 0.40 6.02 2.87
C GLY A 56 0.29 6.53 4.30
N ALA A 57 -0.78 6.15 4.95
CA ALA A 57 -0.98 6.46 6.36
C ALA A 57 -1.76 5.34 7.04
N TYR A 58 -1.56 5.17 8.32
CA TYR A 58 -2.47 4.36 9.13
C TYR A 58 -2.70 4.99 10.50
N ILE A 59 -3.83 4.62 11.07
CA ILE A 59 -4.14 4.81 12.48
C ILE A 59 -4.60 3.47 13.04
N GLU A 60 -4.21 3.20 14.27
CA GLU A 60 -4.57 1.98 14.99
C GLU A 60 -4.94 2.33 16.43
N ALA A 61 -5.98 1.70 16.94
CA ALA A 61 -6.34 1.76 18.33
C ALA A 61 -6.60 0.36 18.87
N GLY A 62 -6.07 0.06 20.04
CA GLY A 62 -6.28 -1.19 20.77
C GLY A 62 -6.92 -0.92 22.12
N TYR A 63 -7.87 -1.75 22.48
CA TYR A 63 -8.52 -1.71 23.78
C TYR A 63 -8.41 -3.07 24.45
N LYS A 64 -7.85 -3.09 25.65
CA LYS A 64 -7.72 -4.28 26.46
C LYS A 64 -8.99 -4.46 27.31
N ILE A 65 -9.77 -5.52 27.01
CA ILE A 65 -11.01 -5.83 27.72
C ILE A 65 -10.71 -6.37 29.11
N PHE A 66 -9.69 -7.22 29.22
CA PHE A 66 -9.16 -7.70 30.50
C PHE A 66 -7.71 -8.14 30.34
N GLY A 67 -7.03 -8.25 31.48
CA GLY A 67 -5.60 -8.55 31.60
C GLY A 67 -4.82 -7.39 32.20
N ASP A 68 -3.52 -7.57 32.37
CA ASP A 68 -2.67 -6.51 32.91
C ASP A 68 -2.64 -5.30 31.98
N PRO A 69 -2.59 -4.07 32.50
CA PRO A 69 -2.50 -2.86 31.69
C PRO A 69 -1.26 -2.88 30.81
N TYR A 70 -1.28 -2.08 29.74
CA TYR A 70 -0.14 -1.94 28.85
C TYR A 70 1.06 -1.37 29.63
N GLN A 71 2.19 -2.04 29.51
CA GLN A 71 3.45 -1.59 30.08
C GLN A 71 4.34 -1.06 28.96
N TYR A 72 4.89 0.11 29.17
CA TYR A 72 5.87 0.69 28.27
C TYR A 72 7.27 0.34 28.74
N SER A 73 8.11 -0.15 27.83
CA SER A 73 9.54 -0.36 28.10
C SER A 73 10.29 0.91 27.74
N ASN A 74 10.79 1.63 28.74
CA ASN A 74 11.59 2.84 28.51
C ASN A 74 12.93 2.53 27.85
N SER A 75 13.45 1.31 28.01
CA SER A 75 14.73 0.91 27.41
C SER A 75 14.61 0.66 25.92
N ASP A 76 13.48 0.11 25.49
CA ASP A 76 13.29 -0.32 24.10
C ASP A 76 12.37 0.63 23.34
N ALA A 77 11.80 1.63 24.01
CA ALA A 77 10.78 2.56 23.49
C ALA A 77 9.57 1.84 22.85
N LEU A 78 9.21 0.68 23.40
CA LEU A 78 8.14 -0.18 22.89
C LEU A 78 7.13 -0.55 23.97
N LEU A 79 5.88 -0.79 23.57
CA LEU A 79 4.90 -1.43 24.43
C LEU A 79 5.28 -2.91 24.63
N LYS A 80 5.33 -3.35 25.88
CA LYS A 80 5.51 -4.76 26.20
C LYS A 80 4.30 -5.55 25.72
N GLY A 81 4.55 -6.76 25.23
CA GLY A 81 3.50 -7.69 24.82
C GLY A 81 2.53 -8.04 25.95
N LEU A 82 1.47 -8.74 25.62
CA LEU A 82 0.49 -9.21 26.59
C LEU A 82 1.16 -10.21 27.56
N ASN A 83 1.20 -9.85 28.82
CA ASN A 83 1.67 -10.73 29.88
C ASN A 83 0.47 -11.43 30.53
N GLY A 84 0.52 -12.77 30.62
CA GLY A 84 -0.55 -13.53 31.26
C GLY A 84 -1.81 -13.64 30.40
N ARG A 85 -2.94 -13.90 31.04
CA ARG A 85 -4.24 -14.04 30.38
C ARG A 85 -4.83 -12.67 30.07
N ALA A 86 -5.04 -12.37 28.79
CA ALA A 86 -5.53 -11.07 28.36
C ALA A 86 -6.37 -11.18 27.06
N LEU A 87 -7.30 -10.27 26.92
CA LEU A 87 -8.11 -10.10 25.71
C LEU A 87 -8.03 -8.63 25.24
N GLU A 88 -7.61 -8.45 24.02
CA GLU A 88 -7.48 -7.16 23.35
C GLU A 88 -8.30 -7.13 22.07
N VAL A 89 -8.99 -6.04 21.83
CA VAL A 89 -9.62 -5.72 20.53
C VAL A 89 -8.82 -4.60 19.88
N VAL A 90 -8.55 -4.75 18.59
CA VAL A 90 -7.77 -3.80 17.81
C VAL A 90 -8.59 -3.35 16.60
N ALA A 91 -8.63 -2.06 16.37
CA ALA A 91 -9.17 -1.45 15.16
C ALA A 91 -8.07 -0.69 14.43
N ARG A 92 -7.92 -0.91 13.13
CA ARG A 92 -6.94 -0.22 12.30
C ARG A 92 -7.61 0.25 11.01
N TYR A 93 -7.29 1.47 10.62
CA TYR A 93 -7.56 1.98 9.30
C TYR A 93 -6.26 2.34 8.62
N SER A 94 -6.09 1.94 7.37
CA SER A 94 -4.94 2.31 6.57
C SER A 94 -5.35 2.78 5.18
N TYR A 95 -4.59 3.73 4.68
CA TYR A 95 -4.67 4.27 3.34
C TYR A 95 -3.33 4.09 2.63
N THR A 96 -3.37 3.64 1.38
CA THR A 96 -2.19 3.52 0.53
C THR A 96 -2.51 4.10 -0.84
N GLY A 97 -1.88 5.23 -1.16
CA GLY A 97 -2.00 5.90 -2.46
C GLY A 97 -0.84 5.49 -3.36
N LEU A 98 -1.16 4.74 -4.41
CA LEU A 98 -0.23 4.33 -5.45
C LEU A 98 -0.55 4.98 -6.80
N ASN A 99 -1.37 6.03 -6.78
CA ASN A 99 -1.63 6.87 -7.94
C ASN A 99 -0.68 8.06 -7.91
N ASP A 100 0.02 8.25 -9.00
CA ASP A 100 0.76 9.46 -9.30
C ASP A 100 0.52 9.81 -10.77
N LEU A 101 -0.52 10.60 -10.99
CA LEU A 101 -1.00 10.97 -12.30
C LEU A 101 -0.51 12.38 -12.62
N VAL A 102 0.19 12.51 -13.74
CA VAL A 102 0.60 13.83 -14.23
C VAL A 102 -0.61 14.59 -14.73
N GLU A 103 -0.75 15.85 -14.29
CA GLU A 103 -1.86 16.71 -14.70
C GLU A 103 -1.91 16.87 -16.22
N GLY A 104 -3.10 16.71 -16.79
CA GLY A 104 -3.32 16.77 -18.24
C GLY A 104 -2.95 15.50 -19.00
N GLU A 105 -2.36 14.50 -18.36
CA GLU A 105 -2.12 13.22 -18.98
C GLU A 105 -3.43 12.44 -19.14
N LYS A 106 -3.71 12.04 -20.39
CA LYS A 106 -4.89 11.24 -20.71
C LYS A 106 -4.48 9.78 -20.72
N TYR A 107 -5.30 8.94 -20.11
CA TYR A 107 -5.21 7.51 -20.37
C TYR A 107 -5.51 7.26 -21.86
N VAL A 108 -4.71 6.45 -22.50
CA VAL A 108 -5.05 5.96 -23.84
C VAL A 108 -6.32 5.12 -23.68
N PRO A 109 -7.42 5.48 -24.34
CA PRO A 109 -8.62 4.65 -24.35
C PRO A 109 -8.20 3.23 -24.69
N GLY A 110 -8.68 2.30 -23.93
CA GLY A 110 -8.18 0.96 -23.88
C GLY A 110 -7.94 0.37 -25.24
N ARG A 111 -7.03 -0.49 -25.31
CA ARG A 111 -6.74 -1.29 -26.47
C ARG A 111 -7.91 -2.25 -26.73
N ASP A 112 -9.14 -1.70 -26.84
CA ASP A 112 -10.37 -2.45 -27.12
C ASP A 112 -10.22 -3.32 -28.36
N GLN A 113 -9.37 -2.88 -29.29
CA GLN A 113 -9.03 -3.63 -30.49
C GLN A 113 -8.20 -4.88 -30.20
N TYR A 114 -7.48 -4.92 -29.05
CA TYR A 114 -6.62 -6.05 -28.67
C TYR A 114 -7.22 -6.96 -27.60
N TYR A 115 -8.24 -6.47 -26.90
CA TYR A 115 -8.94 -7.22 -25.85
C TYR A 115 -10.44 -7.23 -26.13
N PRO A 116 -10.90 -8.06 -27.08
CA PRO A 116 -12.31 -8.11 -27.51
C PRO A 116 -13.29 -8.50 -26.41
N ASN A 117 -12.79 -8.83 -25.21
CA ASN A 117 -13.63 -9.21 -24.07
C ASN A 117 -14.14 -8.01 -23.24
N GLY A 118 -14.06 -6.80 -23.79
CA GLY A 118 -14.65 -5.62 -23.16
C GLY A 118 -13.92 -5.10 -21.92
N VAL A 119 -12.70 -5.51 -21.70
CA VAL A 119 -11.84 -4.96 -20.64
C VAL A 119 -11.18 -3.70 -21.19
N LEU A 120 -11.82 -2.57 -20.99
CA LEU A 120 -11.21 -1.26 -21.19
C LEU A 120 -10.12 -1.08 -20.11
N ALA A 121 -8.90 -1.42 -20.44
CA ALA A 121 -7.78 -1.02 -19.63
C ALA A 121 -7.32 0.33 -20.12
N ASP A 122 -7.73 1.40 -19.46
CA ASP A 122 -7.13 2.71 -19.64
C ASP A 122 -5.70 2.64 -19.09
N TYR A 123 -4.72 2.74 -19.96
CA TYR A 123 -3.32 2.84 -19.58
C TYR A 123 -2.89 4.32 -19.61
N PRO A 124 -1.99 4.74 -18.74
CA PRO A 124 -1.39 6.06 -18.87
C PRO A 124 -0.75 6.20 -20.25
N ALA A 125 -0.96 7.33 -20.88
CA ALA A 125 -0.48 7.58 -22.25
C ALA A 125 1.05 7.60 -22.33
N THR A 126 1.71 7.88 -21.21
CA THR A 126 3.17 7.97 -21.09
C THR A 126 3.70 7.19 -19.90
N SER A 127 5.01 7.09 -19.78
CA SER A 127 5.69 6.50 -18.62
C SER A 127 5.75 7.43 -17.39
N LEU A 128 5.15 8.61 -17.46
CA LEU A 128 5.16 9.60 -16.39
C LEU A 128 4.18 9.24 -15.28
N SER A 129 3.00 8.78 -15.64
CA SER A 129 1.94 8.47 -14.68
C SER A 129 1.98 7.03 -14.21
N ILE A 130 1.67 6.81 -12.94
CA ILE A 130 1.44 5.50 -12.35
C ILE A 130 0.02 5.45 -11.81
N GLY A 131 -0.78 4.52 -12.31
CA GLY A 131 -2.17 4.27 -11.89
C GLY A 131 -2.28 2.97 -11.07
N GLY A 132 -1.64 2.94 -9.89
CA GLY A 132 -1.70 1.77 -9.00
C GLY A 132 -3.00 1.64 -8.23
N GLY A 133 -3.77 2.74 -8.14
CA GLY A 133 -4.99 2.83 -7.35
C GLY A 133 -4.76 3.32 -5.93
N ASN A 134 -5.85 3.69 -5.29
CA ASN A 134 -5.90 4.07 -3.88
C ASN A 134 -6.56 2.94 -3.09
N MET A 135 -5.88 2.43 -2.11
CA MET A 135 -6.40 1.34 -1.29
C MET A 135 -6.75 1.85 0.11
N HIS A 136 -7.98 1.60 0.50
CA HIS A 136 -8.51 1.83 1.84
C HIS A 136 -8.74 0.49 2.52
N SER A 137 -8.18 0.32 3.71
CA SER A 137 -8.30 -0.93 4.47
C SER A 137 -8.80 -0.65 5.88
N ALA A 138 -9.85 -1.32 6.28
CA ALA A 138 -10.38 -1.28 7.64
C ALA A 138 -10.26 -2.68 8.26
N THR A 139 -9.54 -2.77 9.37
CA THR A 139 -9.28 -4.03 10.06
C THR A 139 -9.86 -4.01 11.46
N LEU A 140 -10.51 -5.09 11.84
CA LEU A 140 -10.87 -5.40 13.22
C LEU A 140 -10.15 -6.69 13.63
N GLY A 141 -9.51 -6.67 14.79
CA GLY A 141 -8.75 -7.79 15.31
C GLY A 141 -9.10 -8.10 16.76
N VAL A 142 -8.94 -9.35 17.13
CA VAL A 142 -9.05 -9.83 18.50
C VAL A 142 -7.79 -10.64 18.82
N ASN A 143 -7.10 -10.24 19.87
CA ASN A 143 -5.90 -10.90 20.36
C ASN A 143 -6.22 -11.51 21.74
N TYR A 144 -6.11 -12.83 21.83
CA TYR A 144 -6.28 -13.53 23.10
C TYR A 144 -4.96 -14.20 23.52
N SER A 145 -4.49 -13.81 24.67
CA SER A 145 -3.32 -14.40 25.30
C SER A 145 -3.79 -15.39 26.37
N PHE A 146 -3.35 -16.63 26.29
CA PHE A 146 -3.57 -17.65 27.31
C PHE A 146 -2.62 -17.48 28.48
N ASN A 147 -1.39 -17.16 28.17
CA ASN A 147 -0.29 -16.91 29.07
C ASN A 147 0.83 -16.17 28.30
N LYS A 148 1.98 -15.93 28.93
CA LYS A 148 3.12 -15.26 28.31
C LYS A 148 3.74 -16.03 27.12
N PHE A 149 3.38 -17.29 26.92
CA PHE A 149 3.98 -18.16 25.91
C PHE A 149 3.06 -18.47 24.73
N ALA A 150 1.75 -18.32 24.89
CA ALA A 150 0.78 -18.72 23.87
C ALA A 150 -0.28 -17.63 23.65
N GLN A 151 -0.47 -17.25 22.39
CA GLN A 151 -1.42 -16.24 21.96
C GLN A 151 -2.12 -16.65 20.66
N VAL A 152 -3.39 -16.32 20.54
CA VAL A 152 -4.21 -16.41 19.33
C VAL A 152 -4.59 -15.02 18.89
N MET A 153 -4.45 -14.76 17.61
CA MET A 153 -4.88 -13.53 16.97
C MET A 153 -5.84 -13.86 15.83
N LEU A 154 -6.98 -13.22 15.81
CA LEU A 154 -7.94 -13.27 14.72
C LEU A 154 -8.15 -11.87 14.19
N SER A 155 -8.12 -11.70 12.88
CA SER A 155 -8.40 -10.40 12.27
C SER A 155 -9.22 -10.54 11.01
N TYR A 156 -10.08 -9.57 10.81
CA TYR A 156 -10.87 -9.39 9.62
C TYR A 156 -10.57 -8.03 9.02
N THR A 157 -10.23 -8.01 7.73
CA THR A 157 -9.93 -6.79 7.00
C THR A 157 -10.84 -6.66 5.80
N TYR A 158 -11.51 -5.53 5.69
CA TYR A 158 -12.21 -5.09 4.51
C TYR A 158 -11.30 -4.15 3.72
N ASN A 159 -11.10 -4.44 2.45
CA ASN A 159 -10.29 -3.64 1.54
C ASN A 159 -11.15 -3.09 0.41
N ARG A 160 -10.98 -1.82 0.13
CA ARG A 160 -11.55 -1.14 -1.03
C ARG A 160 -10.40 -0.58 -1.87
N LEU A 161 -10.25 -1.09 -3.09
CA LEU A 161 -9.33 -0.58 -4.07
C LEU A 161 -10.09 0.32 -5.04
N ASP A 162 -9.81 1.59 -5.00
CA ASP A 162 -10.32 2.61 -5.92
C ASP A 162 -9.26 2.88 -6.98
N ARG A 163 -9.61 2.63 -8.21
CA ARG A 163 -8.78 2.89 -9.37
C ARG A 163 -9.47 3.93 -10.24
N ASP A 164 -9.23 5.19 -9.94
CA ASP A 164 -9.69 6.28 -10.81
C ASP A 164 -9.38 5.97 -12.27
N LYS A 165 -10.41 5.89 -13.11
CA LYS A 165 -10.33 5.63 -14.56
C LYS A 165 -10.08 4.17 -14.99
N PHE A 166 -10.05 3.21 -14.08
CA PHE A 166 -10.19 1.79 -14.42
C PHE A 166 -11.61 1.35 -14.10
N GLN A 167 -12.21 0.55 -14.98
CA GLN A 167 -13.61 0.11 -14.86
C GLN A 167 -13.90 -0.75 -13.62
N TYR A 168 -12.91 -1.11 -12.84
CA TYR A 168 -13.06 -2.07 -11.76
C TYR A 168 -12.51 -1.55 -10.45
N ASP A 169 -13.39 -0.96 -9.66
CA ASP A 169 -13.22 -0.89 -8.22
C ASP A 169 -13.39 -2.29 -7.64
N LYS A 170 -12.43 -2.74 -6.87
CA LYS A 170 -12.50 -4.06 -6.24
C LYS A 170 -12.55 -3.93 -4.73
N ASN A 171 -13.58 -4.56 -4.18
CA ASN A 171 -13.67 -4.78 -2.76
C ASN A 171 -13.33 -6.24 -2.47
N PHE A 172 -12.50 -6.48 -1.47
CA PHE A 172 -12.18 -7.83 -1.03
C PHE A 172 -12.02 -7.90 0.48
N HIS A 173 -12.22 -9.10 0.99
CA HIS A 173 -12.19 -9.37 2.42
C HIS A 173 -11.07 -10.34 2.73
N VAL A 174 -10.39 -10.12 3.85
CA VAL A 174 -9.33 -10.99 4.33
C VAL A 174 -9.65 -11.41 5.75
N LEU A 175 -9.72 -12.70 5.99
CA LEU A 175 -9.80 -13.28 7.33
C LEU A 175 -8.47 -13.96 7.63
N GLN A 176 -7.86 -13.58 8.74
CA GLN A 176 -6.58 -14.15 9.17
C GLN A 176 -6.68 -14.69 10.59
N ALA A 177 -6.04 -15.85 10.79
CA ALA A 177 -5.84 -16.43 12.12
C ALA A 177 -4.34 -16.69 12.30
N ARG A 178 -3.79 -16.29 13.45
CA ARG A 178 -2.39 -16.50 13.80
C ARG A 178 -2.29 -17.09 15.19
N LEU A 179 -1.51 -18.15 15.30
CA LEU A 179 -1.06 -18.72 16.56
C LEU A 179 0.39 -18.30 16.79
N MET A 180 0.69 -17.79 17.96
CA MET A 180 2.03 -17.41 18.34
C MET A 180 2.44 -18.14 19.61
N PHE A 181 3.60 -18.78 19.55
CA PHE A 181 4.26 -19.42 20.69
C PHE A 181 5.62 -18.76 20.90
N GLN A 182 5.93 -18.42 22.14
CA GLN A 182 7.20 -17.80 22.52
C GLN A 182 7.84 -18.65 23.63
N PHE A 183 9.09 -19.01 23.47
CA PHE A 183 9.85 -19.85 24.41
C PHE A 183 11.03 -19.09 24.99
#